data_23aa51c795fd793258837e4accf492cf
#
_entry.id   23aa51c795fd793258837e4accf492cf
#
_cell.length_a   1.000
_cell.length_b   1.000
_cell.length_c   1.000
_cell.angle_alpha   90.00
_cell.angle_beta   90.00
_cell.angle_gamma   90.00
#
_symmetry.space_group_name_H-M   'P 1'
#
loop_
_entity.id
_entity.type
_entity.pdbx_description
1 polymer ?
#
loop_
_entity_poly.entity_id
_entity_poly.type
_entity_poly.pdbx_seq_one_letter_code
_entity_poly.pdbx_strand_id
1 'polypeptide(L)'
;LIEDGHAQERSEFDALLKKVKPQDLWCGDRNFCTLKFLFTIQDKKAFFVIRQHGGMGFKELEKLKSLGSTETGELFEQKVEINYEGKTLILRRIVLNLFVPTRDKEWEIAIFCNLPESVEATKIAEIYRNRWTIESFFQTVTKNFNGEIQTLAYPKAALFSFSMALVAYNILATLRGALWGVHGVEKIEAGLSDFYLVDELQGTYRGMMIAIPRSEWEVFQTFSREQMAQLLQQLSTGVNLKQFLKAIRGVKKPKVPAIYDRKQGHVSTTRLLEQYNHS
;
A
#
# COMPACT_ATOMS: atom_id res chain seq x y z
N LEU A 1 -1.60 -14.90 -7.99
CA LEU A 1 -1.54 -16.20 -7.32
C LEU A 1 -2.65 -16.24 -6.28
N ILE A 2 -3.45 -17.30 -6.27
CA ILE A 2 -4.49 -17.56 -5.29
C ILE A 2 -4.06 -18.85 -4.60
N GLU A 3 -3.66 -18.70 -3.35
CA GLU A 3 -3.23 -19.81 -2.50
C GLU A 3 -4.18 -19.99 -1.32
N ASP A 4 -3.98 -21.05 -0.57
CA ASP A 4 -4.66 -21.29 0.69
C ASP A 4 -4.49 -20.08 1.63
N GLY A 5 -5.51 -19.74 2.41
CA GLY A 5 -5.49 -18.64 3.39
C GLY A 5 -4.40 -18.76 4.48
N HIS A 6 -3.71 -19.90 4.57
CA HIS A 6 -2.56 -20.15 5.43
C HIS A 6 -1.22 -20.04 4.69
N ALA A 7 -1.22 -19.78 3.36
CA ALA A 7 0.02 -19.63 2.61
C ALA A 7 0.81 -18.43 3.10
N GLN A 8 2.10 -18.63 3.32
CA GLN A 8 3.01 -17.55 3.70
C GLN A 8 3.49 -16.84 2.43
N GLU A 9 3.65 -15.52 2.50
CA GLU A 9 4.16 -14.70 1.39
C GLU A 9 5.47 -15.27 0.79
N ARG A 10 6.32 -15.86 1.61
CA ARG A 10 7.59 -16.46 1.17
C ARG A 10 7.42 -17.70 0.29
N SER A 11 6.31 -18.43 0.39
CA SER A 11 6.03 -19.58 -0.48
C SER A 11 5.86 -19.16 -1.94
N GLU A 12 5.48 -17.89 -2.18
CA GLU A 12 5.24 -17.33 -3.49
C GLU A 12 6.49 -16.73 -4.16
N PHE A 13 7.63 -16.67 -3.46
CA PHE A 13 8.84 -16.02 -3.97
C PHE A 13 9.33 -16.63 -5.29
N ASP A 14 9.26 -17.93 -5.45
CA ASP A 14 9.71 -18.58 -6.69
C ASP A 14 8.85 -18.19 -7.89
N ALA A 15 7.55 -18.02 -7.68
CA ALA A 15 6.64 -17.55 -8.71
C ALA A 15 6.85 -16.06 -9.04
N LEU A 16 7.11 -15.24 -8.03
CA LEU A 16 7.44 -13.82 -8.19
C LEU A 16 8.78 -13.66 -8.92
N LEU A 17 9.81 -14.38 -8.49
CA LEU A 17 11.14 -14.31 -9.08
C LEU A 17 11.16 -14.70 -10.57
N LYS A 18 10.25 -15.57 -11.02
CA LYS A 18 10.11 -15.87 -12.47
C LYS A 18 9.69 -14.66 -13.29
N LYS A 19 8.98 -13.70 -12.68
CA LYS A 19 8.46 -12.50 -13.38
C LYS A 19 9.46 -11.34 -13.44
N VAL A 20 10.55 -11.41 -12.68
CA VAL A 20 11.59 -10.37 -12.65
C VAL A 20 12.25 -10.26 -14.02
N LYS A 21 12.29 -9.05 -14.57
CA LYS A 21 12.93 -8.70 -15.83
C LYS A 21 14.19 -7.85 -15.58
N PRO A 22 15.14 -7.85 -16.50
CA PRO A 22 16.29 -6.95 -16.41
C PRO A 22 15.83 -5.49 -16.26
N GLN A 23 16.54 -4.74 -15.40
CA GLN A 23 16.28 -3.34 -15.06
C GLN A 23 14.98 -3.05 -14.29
N ASP A 24 14.21 -4.06 -13.92
CA ASP A 24 13.14 -3.85 -12.95
C ASP A 24 13.71 -3.32 -11.62
N LEU A 25 12.95 -2.49 -10.91
CA LEU A 25 13.23 -2.09 -9.54
C LEU A 25 12.21 -2.74 -8.59
N TRP A 26 12.70 -3.61 -7.71
CA TRP A 26 11.88 -4.31 -6.72
C TRP A 26 12.01 -3.62 -5.36
N CYS A 27 10.90 -3.11 -4.84
CA CYS A 27 10.84 -2.50 -3.52
C CYS A 27 10.07 -3.42 -2.57
N GLY A 28 10.68 -3.81 -1.44
CA GLY A 28 10.08 -4.76 -0.52
C GLY A 28 10.35 -4.46 0.96
N ASP A 29 9.52 -5.05 1.80
CA ASP A 29 9.73 -5.01 3.24
C ASP A 29 10.78 -6.04 3.70
N ARG A 30 10.93 -6.21 5.02
CA ARG A 30 11.90 -7.15 5.60
C ARG A 30 11.63 -8.62 5.28
N ASN A 31 10.39 -9.00 4.90
CA ASN A 31 10.07 -10.39 4.56
C ASN A 31 10.75 -10.81 3.26
N PHE A 32 10.94 -9.86 2.33
CA PHE A 32 11.66 -10.07 1.06
C PHE A 32 13.18 -10.09 1.23
N CYS A 33 13.71 -9.72 2.41
CA CYS A 33 15.15 -9.73 2.66
C CYS A 33 15.65 -11.16 2.93
N THR A 34 15.72 -11.98 1.89
CA THR A 34 16.32 -13.32 1.91
C THR A 34 17.45 -13.42 0.90
N LEU A 35 18.49 -14.19 1.23
CA LEU A 35 19.66 -14.35 0.34
C LEU A 35 19.23 -14.79 -1.06
N LYS A 36 18.39 -15.83 -1.16
CA LYS A 36 17.88 -16.34 -2.44
C LYS A 36 17.20 -15.24 -3.25
N PHE A 37 16.38 -14.40 -2.61
CA PHE A 37 15.64 -13.35 -3.30
C PHE A 37 16.56 -12.27 -3.85
N LEU A 38 17.49 -11.76 -3.02
CA LEU A 38 18.43 -10.70 -3.40
C LEU A 38 19.36 -11.15 -4.52
N PHE A 39 19.95 -12.36 -4.40
CA PHE A 39 20.87 -12.88 -5.42
C PHE A 39 20.14 -13.19 -6.73
N THR A 40 18.92 -13.72 -6.69
CA THR A 40 18.16 -13.98 -7.91
C THR A 40 17.79 -12.70 -8.67
N ILE A 41 17.43 -11.61 -7.97
CA ILE A 41 17.19 -10.32 -8.62
C ILE A 41 18.49 -9.80 -9.27
N GLN A 42 19.62 -9.89 -8.56
CA GLN A 42 20.92 -9.49 -9.07
C GLN A 42 21.32 -10.31 -10.31
N ASP A 43 21.18 -11.63 -10.28
CA ASP A 43 21.51 -12.53 -11.40
C ASP A 43 20.66 -12.19 -12.65
N LYS A 44 19.44 -11.70 -12.46
CA LYS A 44 18.55 -11.24 -13.53
C LYS A 44 18.83 -9.81 -14.01
N LYS A 45 19.88 -9.17 -13.52
CA LYS A 45 20.25 -7.78 -13.85
C LYS A 45 19.13 -6.79 -13.51
N ALA A 46 18.41 -7.04 -12.46
CA ALA A 46 17.38 -6.17 -11.89
C ALA A 46 17.90 -5.50 -10.61
N PHE A 47 17.16 -4.51 -10.15
CA PHE A 47 17.49 -3.73 -8.97
C PHE A 47 16.51 -4.01 -7.84
N PHE A 48 16.98 -3.75 -6.61
CA PHE A 48 16.13 -3.82 -5.45
C PHE A 48 16.45 -2.73 -4.42
N VAL A 49 15.41 -2.36 -3.66
CA VAL A 49 15.44 -1.53 -2.46
C VAL A 49 14.60 -2.26 -1.41
N ILE A 50 15.26 -3.00 -0.53
CA ILE A 50 14.59 -3.93 0.40
C ILE A 50 15.03 -3.64 1.81
N ARG A 51 14.06 -3.55 2.73
CA ARG A 51 14.35 -3.35 4.15
C ARG A 51 15.15 -4.54 4.69
N GLN A 52 16.25 -4.24 5.36
CA GLN A 52 17.10 -5.25 5.98
C GLN A 52 16.33 -6.03 7.05
N HIS A 53 16.42 -7.34 7.01
CA HIS A 53 15.97 -8.21 8.10
C HIS A 53 17.03 -8.27 9.19
N GLY A 54 16.66 -8.13 10.45
CA GLY A 54 17.62 -8.07 11.57
C GLY A 54 18.52 -9.30 11.71
N GLY A 55 18.05 -10.47 11.25
CA GLY A 55 18.84 -11.71 11.22
C GLY A 55 19.72 -11.88 9.96
N MET A 56 19.74 -10.93 9.03
CA MET A 56 20.58 -10.98 7.82
C MET A 56 22.01 -10.57 8.17
N GLY A 57 22.93 -11.56 8.19
CA GLY A 57 24.36 -11.29 8.36
C GLY A 57 24.96 -10.63 7.13
N PHE A 58 25.91 -9.72 7.35
CA PHE A 58 26.71 -9.08 6.32
C PHE A 58 28.11 -8.75 6.85
N LYS A 59 29.06 -8.55 5.95
CA LYS A 59 30.39 -8.06 6.27
C LYS A 59 30.49 -6.59 5.88
N GLU A 60 30.92 -5.74 6.79
CA GLU A 60 31.17 -4.34 6.50
C GLU A 60 32.43 -4.21 5.63
N LEU A 61 32.31 -3.51 4.52
CA LEU A 61 33.42 -3.15 3.65
C LEU A 61 33.89 -1.72 3.91
N GLU A 62 32.99 -0.86 4.33
CA GLU A 62 33.24 0.53 4.67
C GLU A 62 32.59 0.87 6.01
N LYS A 63 33.11 1.88 6.70
CA LYS A 63 32.45 2.44 7.89
C LYS A 63 31.19 3.18 7.48
N LEU A 64 30.21 3.18 8.37
CA LEU A 64 28.97 3.93 8.18
C LEU A 64 29.29 5.44 8.11
N LYS A 65 28.94 6.09 6.99
CA LYS A 65 29.17 7.52 6.73
C LYS A 65 27.86 8.28 6.89
N SER A 66 27.88 9.39 7.63
CA SER A 66 26.75 10.31 7.67
C SER A 66 26.63 11.09 6.36
N LEU A 67 25.41 11.17 5.84
CA LEU A 67 25.04 11.93 4.64
C LEU A 67 24.16 13.15 4.97
N GLY A 68 23.99 13.46 6.26
CA GLY A 68 23.20 14.56 6.72
C GLY A 68 21.78 14.15 7.15
N SER A 69 20.90 15.14 7.30
CA SER A 69 19.55 14.96 7.79
C SER A 69 18.53 15.03 6.66
N THR A 70 17.46 14.26 6.80
CA THR A 70 16.23 14.34 6.00
C THR A 70 15.08 14.87 6.87
N GLU A 71 13.90 15.01 6.31
CA GLU A 71 12.70 15.39 7.09
C GLU A 71 12.35 14.39 8.19
N THR A 72 12.74 13.12 8.04
CA THR A 72 12.30 12.02 8.92
C THR A 72 13.40 11.49 9.82
N GLY A 73 14.67 11.83 9.57
CA GLY A 73 15.79 11.32 10.35
C GLY A 73 17.15 11.65 9.77
N GLU A 74 18.20 11.15 10.41
CA GLU A 74 19.57 11.23 9.95
C GLU A 74 19.89 10.07 9.03
N LEU A 75 20.50 10.37 7.89
CA LEU A 75 20.80 9.41 6.82
C LEU A 75 22.27 9.01 6.84
N PHE A 76 22.51 7.72 6.75
CA PHE A 76 23.85 7.14 6.69
C PHE A 76 23.93 6.13 5.56
N GLU A 77 25.15 5.87 5.08
CA GLU A 77 25.42 4.87 4.06
C GLU A 77 26.73 4.15 4.33
N GLN A 78 26.78 2.86 3.98
CA GLN A 78 28.01 2.06 3.91
C GLN A 78 27.91 0.98 2.84
N LYS A 79 29.07 0.50 2.34
CA LYS A 79 29.15 -0.70 1.52
C LYS A 79 29.26 -1.93 2.39
N VAL A 80 28.50 -2.94 2.03
CA VAL A 80 28.50 -4.23 2.74
C VAL A 80 28.59 -5.38 1.74
N GLU A 81 29.05 -6.51 2.23
CA GLU A 81 29.16 -7.75 1.48
C GLU A 81 28.24 -8.81 2.08
N ILE A 82 27.50 -9.50 1.23
CA ILE A 82 26.75 -10.69 1.58
C ILE A 82 27.16 -11.86 0.70
N ASN A 83 27.13 -13.07 1.26
CA ASN A 83 27.55 -14.27 0.56
C ASN A 83 26.43 -15.32 0.54
N TYR A 84 26.26 -15.98 -0.61
CA TYR A 84 25.27 -17.03 -0.78
C TYR A 84 25.71 -18.02 -1.86
N GLU A 85 25.72 -19.32 -1.53
CA GLU A 85 26.08 -20.42 -2.45
C GLU A 85 27.37 -20.16 -3.24
N GLY A 86 28.42 -19.67 -2.56
CA GLY A 86 29.73 -19.38 -3.17
C GLY A 86 29.79 -18.11 -4.01
N LYS A 87 28.69 -17.36 -4.10
CA LYS A 87 28.62 -16.05 -4.75
C LYS A 87 28.75 -14.95 -3.72
N THR A 88 29.35 -13.83 -4.12
CA THR A 88 29.47 -12.62 -3.32
C THR A 88 28.68 -11.50 -3.96
N LEU A 89 27.95 -10.73 -3.17
CA LEU A 89 27.22 -9.55 -3.61
C LEU A 89 27.57 -8.36 -2.73
N ILE A 90 28.05 -7.29 -3.37
CA ILE A 90 28.35 -6.02 -2.71
C ILE A 90 27.09 -5.14 -2.82
N LEU A 91 26.65 -4.62 -1.69
CA LEU A 91 25.44 -3.82 -1.54
C LEU A 91 25.75 -2.48 -0.91
N ARG A 92 24.89 -1.55 -1.17
CA ARG A 92 24.73 -0.31 -0.42
C ARG A 92 23.75 -0.55 0.71
N ARG A 93 24.19 -0.32 1.94
CA ARG A 93 23.33 -0.32 3.12
C ARG A 93 23.03 1.12 3.50
N ILE A 94 21.78 1.53 3.32
CA ILE A 94 21.27 2.84 3.69
C ILE A 94 20.61 2.72 5.04
N VAL A 95 20.98 3.58 6.00
CA VAL A 95 20.45 3.59 7.36
C VAL A 95 19.80 4.94 7.63
N LEU A 96 18.57 4.93 8.07
CA LEU A 96 17.82 6.10 8.50
C LEU A 96 17.54 6.00 10.00
N ASN A 97 18.20 6.84 10.79
CA ASN A 97 17.93 7.03 12.21
C ASN A 97 16.80 8.03 12.38
N LEU A 98 15.63 7.56 12.78
CA LEU A 98 14.40 8.34 12.79
C LEU A 98 14.38 9.34 13.96
N PHE A 99 13.89 10.55 13.71
CA PHE A 99 13.60 11.53 14.76
C PHE A 99 12.38 11.14 15.59
N VAL A 100 11.45 10.39 15.01
CA VAL A 100 10.28 9.84 15.67
C VAL A 100 10.18 8.36 15.32
N PRO A 101 10.05 7.47 16.31
CA PRO A 101 10.02 6.04 16.05
C PRO A 101 8.82 5.64 15.20
N THR A 102 8.95 4.53 14.49
CA THR A 102 7.83 3.94 13.75
C THR A 102 6.70 3.52 14.71
N ARG A 103 5.55 3.15 14.15
CA ARG A 103 4.43 2.58 14.92
C ARG A 103 4.85 1.38 15.77
N ASP A 104 5.82 0.60 15.28
CA ASP A 104 6.35 -0.60 15.94
C ASP A 104 7.52 -0.27 16.89
N LYS A 105 7.70 1.02 17.22
CA LYS A 105 8.73 1.55 18.12
C LYS A 105 10.17 1.36 17.63
N GLU A 106 10.38 1.23 16.33
CA GLU A 106 11.71 1.14 15.75
C GLU A 106 12.25 2.55 15.47
N TRP A 107 13.50 2.79 15.87
CA TRP A 107 14.23 4.05 15.71
C TRP A 107 15.13 4.05 14.49
N GLU A 108 15.38 2.87 13.90
CA GLU A 108 16.25 2.68 12.75
C GLU A 108 15.52 1.94 11.64
N ILE A 109 15.70 2.42 10.42
CA ILE A 109 15.32 1.70 9.20
C ILE A 109 16.60 1.48 8.39
N ALA A 110 17.02 0.23 8.26
CA ALA A 110 18.12 -0.15 7.39
C ALA A 110 17.59 -0.79 6.10
N ILE A 111 18.21 -0.44 4.97
CA ILE A 111 17.79 -0.83 3.62
C ILE A 111 18.98 -1.39 2.88
N PHE A 112 18.87 -2.56 2.27
CA PHE A 112 19.80 -3.08 1.30
C PHE A 112 19.38 -2.69 -0.12
N CYS A 113 20.37 -2.26 -0.91
CA CYS A 113 20.15 -1.76 -2.25
C CYS A 113 21.35 -2.13 -3.15
N ASN A 114 21.03 -2.54 -4.40
CA ASN A 114 22.04 -2.77 -5.44
C ASN A 114 21.98 -1.71 -6.56
N LEU A 115 21.30 -0.60 -6.34
CA LEU A 115 21.28 0.52 -7.27
C LEU A 115 22.70 1.14 -7.40
N PRO A 116 23.06 1.68 -8.59
CA PRO A 116 24.36 2.27 -8.80
C PRO A 116 24.60 3.49 -7.90
N GLU A 117 25.88 3.85 -7.70
CA GLU A 117 26.29 4.99 -6.86
C GLU A 117 25.75 6.34 -7.36
N SER A 118 25.41 6.42 -8.65
CA SER A 118 24.80 7.61 -9.24
C SER A 118 23.41 7.93 -8.68
N VAL A 119 22.75 6.96 -8.03
CA VAL A 119 21.48 7.17 -7.34
C VAL A 119 21.79 7.58 -5.90
N GLU A 120 21.42 8.79 -5.53
CA GLU A 120 21.64 9.32 -4.18
C GLU A 120 20.90 8.51 -3.11
N ALA A 121 21.52 8.39 -1.93
CA ALA A 121 20.94 7.69 -0.79
C ALA A 121 19.60 8.29 -0.32
N THR A 122 19.47 9.62 -0.43
CA THR A 122 18.21 10.35 -0.19
C THR A 122 17.09 9.84 -1.08
N LYS A 123 17.40 9.62 -2.36
CA LYS A 123 16.42 9.09 -3.33
C LYS A 123 16.05 7.64 -3.03
N ILE A 124 17.02 6.83 -2.58
CA ILE A 124 16.77 5.45 -2.16
C ILE A 124 15.84 5.42 -0.94
N ALA A 125 16.08 6.28 0.05
CA ALA A 125 15.21 6.40 1.23
C ALA A 125 13.79 6.85 0.84
N GLU A 126 13.65 7.78 -0.12
CA GLU A 126 12.36 8.22 -0.66
C GLU A 126 11.63 7.08 -1.39
N ILE A 127 12.32 6.33 -2.25
CA ILE A 127 11.76 5.16 -2.94
C ILE A 127 11.22 4.16 -1.91
N TYR A 128 12.00 3.87 -0.87
CA TYR A 128 11.55 2.96 0.18
C TYR A 128 10.33 3.52 0.94
N ARG A 129 10.32 4.79 1.28
CA ARG A 129 9.19 5.46 1.93
C ARG A 129 7.90 5.33 1.10
N ASN A 130 8.02 5.49 -0.21
CA ASN A 130 6.89 5.37 -1.13
C ASN A 130 6.30 3.95 -1.19
N ARG A 131 6.99 2.91 -0.69
CA ARG A 131 6.42 1.56 -0.54
C ARG A 131 5.12 1.54 0.27
N TRP A 132 4.99 2.44 1.26
CA TRP A 132 3.77 2.53 2.07
C TRP A 132 2.51 2.90 1.29
N THR A 133 2.66 3.40 0.08
CA THR A 133 1.51 3.70 -0.80
C THR A 133 0.73 2.43 -1.14
N ILE A 134 1.38 1.27 -1.20
CA ILE A 134 0.71 -0.02 -1.44
C ILE A 134 -0.18 -0.43 -0.25
N GLU A 135 0.23 -0.13 0.98
CA GLU A 135 -0.59 -0.40 2.17
C GLU A 135 -1.83 0.49 2.19
N SER A 136 -1.67 1.77 1.84
CA SER A 136 -2.80 2.71 1.68
C SER A 136 -3.73 2.27 0.55
N PHE A 137 -3.18 1.78 -0.55
CA PHE A 137 -3.94 1.20 -1.65
C PHE A 137 -4.79 0.00 -1.18
N PHE A 138 -4.17 -0.98 -0.50
CA PHE A 138 -4.92 -2.12 0.03
C PHE A 138 -5.98 -1.71 1.04
N GLN A 139 -5.69 -0.74 1.92
CA GLN A 139 -6.70 -0.22 2.85
C GLN A 139 -7.89 0.40 2.12
N THR A 140 -7.66 1.13 1.04
CA THR A 140 -8.74 1.72 0.25
C THR A 140 -9.55 0.64 -0.44
N VAL A 141 -8.89 -0.33 -1.08
CA VAL A 141 -9.57 -1.44 -1.75
C VAL A 141 -10.39 -2.28 -0.77
N THR A 142 -9.83 -2.62 0.39
CA THR A 142 -10.54 -3.48 1.35
C THR A 142 -11.61 -2.75 2.14
N LYS A 143 -11.34 -1.52 2.60
CA LYS A 143 -12.27 -0.79 3.48
C LYS A 143 -13.31 0.01 2.73
N ASN A 144 -12.91 0.70 1.65
CA ASN A 144 -13.82 1.61 0.94
C ASN A 144 -14.60 0.87 -0.15
N PHE A 145 -14.02 -0.16 -0.75
CA PHE A 145 -14.64 -0.92 -1.83
C PHE A 145 -15.04 -2.35 -1.42
N ASN A 146 -14.98 -2.69 -0.12
CA ASN A 146 -15.31 -4.01 0.39
C ASN A 146 -14.62 -5.14 -0.38
N GLY A 147 -13.35 -4.92 -0.75
CA GLY A 147 -12.55 -5.87 -1.53
C GLY A 147 -12.15 -7.14 -0.75
N GLU A 148 -12.34 -7.16 0.57
CA GLU A 148 -12.28 -8.38 1.37
C GLU A 148 -13.58 -9.16 1.20
N ILE A 149 -13.45 -10.33 0.56
CA ILE A 149 -14.62 -11.14 0.26
C ILE A 149 -14.66 -12.31 1.22
N GLN A 150 -15.76 -12.40 1.95
CA GLN A 150 -16.02 -13.49 2.89
C GLN A 150 -16.47 -14.80 2.21
N THR A 151 -16.41 -14.89 0.90
CA THR A 151 -16.81 -16.09 0.16
C THR A 151 -15.61 -17.03 -0.04
N LEU A 152 -15.10 -17.57 1.04
CA LEU A 152 -13.92 -18.46 1.06
C LEU A 152 -14.11 -19.76 0.26
N ALA A 153 -15.34 -20.14 -0.07
CA ALA A 153 -15.64 -21.39 -0.76
C ALA A 153 -15.38 -21.38 -2.29
N TYR A 154 -15.25 -20.20 -2.91
CA TYR A 154 -15.14 -20.09 -4.36
C TYR A 154 -14.01 -19.15 -4.80
N PRO A 155 -12.78 -19.65 -5.03
CA PRO A 155 -11.62 -18.83 -5.40
C PRO A 155 -11.85 -17.93 -6.62
N LYS A 156 -12.63 -18.41 -7.62
CA LYS A 156 -12.96 -17.60 -8.80
C LYS A 156 -13.87 -16.41 -8.48
N ALA A 157 -14.82 -16.59 -7.55
CA ALA A 157 -15.67 -15.48 -7.09
C ALA A 157 -14.86 -14.45 -6.30
N ALA A 158 -13.95 -14.90 -5.45
CA ALA A 158 -13.01 -14.05 -4.74
C ALA A 158 -12.16 -13.21 -5.72
N LEU A 159 -11.58 -13.85 -6.73
CA LEU A 159 -10.81 -13.17 -7.76
C LEU A 159 -11.65 -12.15 -8.54
N PHE A 160 -12.86 -12.52 -8.93
CA PHE A 160 -13.78 -11.61 -9.64
C PHE A 160 -14.09 -10.37 -8.81
N SER A 161 -14.49 -10.54 -7.56
CA SER A 161 -14.85 -9.41 -6.70
C SER A 161 -13.64 -8.53 -6.37
N PHE A 162 -12.46 -9.13 -6.14
CA PHE A 162 -11.23 -8.36 -5.99
C PHE A 162 -10.91 -7.56 -7.24
N SER A 163 -11.07 -8.16 -8.43
CA SER A 163 -10.88 -7.46 -9.70
C SER A 163 -11.87 -6.29 -9.87
N MET A 164 -13.12 -6.46 -9.45
CA MET A 164 -14.10 -5.37 -9.45
C MET A 164 -13.72 -4.23 -8.50
N ALA A 165 -13.19 -4.55 -7.32
CA ALA A 165 -12.66 -3.55 -6.39
C ALA A 165 -11.47 -2.78 -6.98
N LEU A 166 -10.60 -3.45 -7.76
CA LEU A 166 -9.51 -2.79 -8.50
C LEU A 166 -10.04 -1.85 -9.59
N VAL A 167 -11.09 -2.24 -10.31
CA VAL A 167 -11.74 -1.36 -11.30
C VAL A 167 -12.31 -0.13 -10.63
N ALA A 168 -13.03 -0.30 -9.51
CA ALA A 168 -13.57 0.82 -8.72
C ALA A 168 -12.45 1.74 -8.21
N TYR A 169 -11.33 1.18 -7.75
CA TYR A 169 -10.17 1.97 -7.36
C TYR A 169 -9.60 2.79 -8.53
N ASN A 170 -9.49 2.21 -9.73
CA ASN A 170 -9.00 2.93 -10.92
C ASN A 170 -9.94 4.09 -11.30
N ILE A 171 -11.26 3.91 -11.16
CA ILE A 171 -12.23 4.99 -11.36
C ILE A 171 -11.97 6.11 -10.34
N LEU A 172 -11.83 5.76 -9.06
CA LEU A 172 -11.51 6.75 -8.01
C LEU A 172 -10.19 7.49 -8.31
N ALA A 173 -9.14 6.76 -8.73
CA ALA A 173 -7.85 7.36 -9.09
C ALA A 173 -7.98 8.32 -10.28
N THR A 174 -8.82 8.01 -11.26
CA THR A 174 -9.11 8.91 -12.40
C THR A 174 -9.79 10.19 -11.94
N LEU A 175 -10.79 10.11 -11.06
CA LEU A 175 -11.45 11.26 -10.47
C LEU A 175 -10.49 12.12 -9.63
N ARG A 176 -9.63 11.50 -8.84
CA ARG A 176 -8.57 12.19 -8.10
C ARG A 176 -7.63 12.94 -9.05
N GLY A 177 -7.22 12.29 -10.15
CA GLY A 177 -6.39 12.92 -11.19
C GLY A 177 -7.03 14.16 -11.78
N ALA A 178 -8.34 14.14 -12.03
CA ALA A 178 -9.08 15.32 -12.50
C ALA A 178 -9.09 16.44 -11.45
N LEU A 179 -9.31 16.10 -10.17
CA LEU A 179 -9.25 17.07 -9.06
C LEU A 179 -7.85 17.63 -8.87
N TRP A 180 -6.78 16.86 -9.10
CA TRP A 180 -5.39 17.35 -9.05
C TRP A 180 -5.15 18.45 -10.07
N GLY A 181 -5.65 18.25 -11.30
CA GLY A 181 -5.49 19.23 -12.38
C GLY A 181 -6.12 20.60 -12.08
N VAL A 182 -7.15 20.63 -11.25
CA VAL A 182 -7.90 21.86 -10.91
C VAL A 182 -7.46 22.46 -9.58
N HIS A 183 -7.27 21.62 -8.56
CA HIS A 183 -7.08 22.08 -7.17
C HIS A 183 -5.64 21.95 -6.65
N GLY A 184 -4.75 21.33 -7.42
CA GLY A 184 -3.36 21.07 -7.06
C GLY A 184 -3.16 19.76 -6.32
N VAL A 185 -2.05 19.08 -6.63
CA VAL A 185 -1.70 17.74 -6.11
C VAL A 185 -1.58 17.74 -4.59
N GLU A 186 -0.83 18.69 -4.03
CA GLU A 186 -0.59 18.78 -2.59
C GLU A 186 -1.87 18.84 -1.77
N LYS A 187 -2.81 19.68 -2.19
CA LYS A 187 -4.10 19.88 -1.50
C LYS A 187 -4.95 18.61 -1.54
N ILE A 188 -4.95 17.89 -2.66
CA ILE A 188 -5.71 16.66 -2.82
C ILE A 188 -5.06 15.53 -2.03
N GLU A 189 -3.74 15.33 -2.12
CA GLU A 189 -3.06 14.24 -1.42
C GLU A 189 -3.10 14.41 0.11
N ALA A 190 -2.86 15.60 0.61
CA ALA A 190 -2.88 15.86 2.03
C ALA A 190 -4.29 15.89 2.63
N GLY A 191 -5.26 16.47 1.92
CA GLY A 191 -6.56 16.84 2.46
C GLY A 191 -7.73 15.95 2.10
N LEU A 192 -7.77 15.36 0.88
CA LEU A 192 -8.94 14.64 0.40
C LEU A 192 -9.14 13.31 1.15
N SER A 193 -10.38 13.03 1.54
CA SER A 193 -10.80 11.75 2.11
C SER A 193 -11.40 10.86 1.04
N ASP A 194 -10.73 9.76 0.70
CA ASP A 194 -11.28 8.77 -0.23
C ASP A 194 -12.60 8.18 0.30
N PHE A 195 -12.75 8.04 1.62
CA PHE A 195 -13.99 7.53 2.21
C PHE A 195 -15.20 8.44 1.89
N TYR A 196 -15.08 9.74 2.14
CA TYR A 196 -16.19 10.65 1.86
C TYR A 196 -16.47 10.78 0.36
N LEU A 197 -15.44 10.75 -0.48
CA LEU A 197 -15.62 10.80 -1.92
C LEU A 197 -16.35 9.55 -2.44
N VAL A 198 -15.97 8.37 -1.97
CA VAL A 198 -16.61 7.10 -2.36
C VAL A 198 -18.05 7.03 -1.85
N ASP A 199 -18.29 7.46 -0.62
CA ASP A 199 -19.65 7.49 -0.01
C ASP A 199 -20.59 8.38 -0.81
N GLU A 200 -20.16 9.60 -1.17
CA GLU A 200 -20.94 10.51 -2.01
C GLU A 200 -21.21 9.93 -3.40
N LEU A 201 -20.17 9.37 -4.04
CA LEU A 201 -20.33 8.73 -5.36
C LEU A 201 -21.33 7.58 -5.33
N GLN A 202 -21.29 6.74 -4.31
CA GLN A 202 -22.24 5.62 -4.17
C GLN A 202 -23.67 6.12 -3.96
N GLY A 203 -23.87 7.10 -3.11
CA GLY A 203 -25.19 7.70 -2.84
C GLY A 203 -25.79 8.37 -4.07
N THR A 204 -25.00 9.24 -4.72
CA THR A 204 -25.41 9.99 -5.92
C THR A 204 -25.67 9.05 -7.09
N TYR A 205 -24.80 8.07 -7.34
CA TYR A 205 -24.96 7.11 -8.43
C TYR A 205 -26.29 6.35 -8.38
N ARG A 206 -26.69 5.88 -7.20
CA ARG A 206 -27.98 5.20 -7.03
C ARG A 206 -29.16 6.07 -7.43
N GLY A 207 -29.18 7.32 -6.98
CA GLY A 207 -30.23 8.28 -7.35
C GLY A 207 -30.26 8.58 -8.84
N MET A 208 -29.11 8.80 -9.44
CA MET A 208 -28.98 9.08 -10.87
C MET A 208 -29.41 7.91 -11.75
N MET A 209 -29.10 6.67 -11.38
CA MET A 209 -29.51 5.47 -12.12
C MET A 209 -31.03 5.24 -12.11
N ILE A 210 -31.73 5.79 -11.10
CA ILE A 210 -33.20 5.74 -11.02
C ILE A 210 -33.81 6.91 -11.83
N ALA A 211 -33.22 8.12 -11.70
CA ALA A 211 -33.81 9.35 -12.23
C ALA A 211 -33.48 9.60 -13.71
N ILE A 212 -32.35 9.09 -14.19
CA ILE A 212 -31.85 9.39 -15.55
C ILE A 212 -31.99 8.13 -16.42
N PRO A 213 -32.75 8.18 -17.54
CA PRO A 213 -32.88 7.07 -18.46
C PRO A 213 -31.52 6.60 -19.03
N ARG A 214 -31.42 5.30 -19.30
CA ARG A 214 -30.17 4.71 -19.79
C ARG A 214 -29.66 5.36 -21.07
N SER A 215 -30.57 5.78 -21.97
CA SER A 215 -30.24 6.46 -23.22
C SER A 215 -29.42 7.74 -23.04
N GLU A 216 -29.63 8.45 -21.94
CA GLU A 216 -28.90 9.68 -21.64
C GLU A 216 -27.42 9.42 -21.26
N TRP A 217 -27.09 8.18 -20.86
CA TRP A 217 -25.72 7.77 -20.55
C TRP A 217 -24.95 7.33 -21.78
N GLU A 218 -25.62 7.00 -22.89
CA GLU A 218 -24.98 6.44 -24.09
C GLU A 218 -24.04 7.44 -24.77
N VAL A 219 -24.27 8.74 -24.60
CA VAL A 219 -23.40 9.78 -25.14
C VAL A 219 -21.95 9.65 -24.67
N PHE A 220 -21.73 9.19 -23.43
CA PHE A 220 -20.37 9.02 -22.89
C PHE A 220 -19.59 7.88 -23.54
N GLN A 221 -20.26 6.94 -24.18
CA GLN A 221 -19.60 5.84 -24.90
C GLN A 221 -18.89 6.32 -26.18
N THR A 222 -19.30 7.49 -26.70
CA THR A 222 -18.74 8.08 -27.92
C THR A 222 -17.55 8.99 -27.63
N PHE A 223 -17.26 9.28 -26.35
CA PHE A 223 -16.19 10.22 -25.99
C PHE A 223 -14.82 9.60 -26.22
N SER A 224 -13.91 10.39 -26.80
CA SER A 224 -12.48 10.08 -26.75
C SER A 224 -11.95 10.23 -25.31
N ARG A 225 -10.73 9.72 -25.07
CA ARG A 225 -10.05 9.88 -23.78
C ARG A 225 -9.87 11.34 -23.41
N GLU A 226 -9.53 12.16 -24.40
CA GLU A 226 -9.31 13.59 -24.26
C GLU A 226 -10.60 14.33 -23.91
N GLN A 227 -11.69 14.00 -24.59
CA GLN A 227 -13.01 14.55 -24.30
C GLN A 227 -13.48 14.18 -22.89
N MET A 228 -13.30 12.93 -22.48
CA MET A 228 -13.61 12.49 -21.11
C MET A 228 -12.75 13.23 -20.07
N ALA A 229 -11.44 13.37 -20.32
CA ALA A 229 -10.55 14.10 -19.41
C ALA A 229 -10.95 15.58 -19.27
N GLN A 230 -11.30 16.25 -20.37
CA GLN A 230 -11.78 17.62 -20.35
C GLN A 230 -13.09 17.76 -19.56
N LEU A 231 -14.05 16.86 -19.79
CA LEU A 231 -15.30 16.85 -19.03
C LEU A 231 -15.04 16.69 -17.52
N LEU A 232 -14.21 15.72 -17.13
CA LEU A 232 -13.88 15.48 -15.72
C LEU A 232 -13.18 16.68 -15.07
N GLN A 233 -12.28 17.37 -15.79
CA GLN A 233 -11.66 18.60 -15.32
C GLN A 233 -12.69 19.72 -15.17
N GLN A 234 -13.56 19.90 -16.14
CA GLN A 234 -14.62 20.91 -16.07
C GLN A 234 -15.55 20.67 -14.86
N LEU A 235 -15.99 19.44 -14.66
CA LEU A 235 -16.81 19.08 -13.50
C LEU A 235 -16.06 19.30 -12.17
N SER A 236 -14.76 19.02 -12.15
CA SER A 236 -13.92 19.21 -10.97
C SER A 236 -13.83 20.68 -10.53
N THR A 237 -14.02 21.65 -11.41
CA THR A 237 -14.04 23.09 -11.04
C THR A 237 -15.20 23.44 -10.10
N GLY A 238 -16.32 22.75 -10.23
CA GLY A 238 -17.52 22.95 -9.40
C GLY A 238 -17.49 22.21 -8.06
N VAL A 239 -16.50 21.34 -7.83
CA VAL A 239 -16.44 20.51 -6.61
C VAL A 239 -16.07 21.33 -5.39
N ASN A 240 -16.92 21.35 -4.38
CA ASN A 240 -16.62 21.92 -3.07
C ASN A 240 -15.78 20.95 -2.22
N LEU A 241 -14.45 21.05 -2.32
CA LEU A 241 -13.54 20.17 -1.61
C LEU A 241 -13.71 20.15 -0.10
N LYS A 242 -14.27 21.21 0.51
CA LYS A 242 -14.44 21.26 1.98
C LYS A 242 -15.31 20.13 2.51
N GLN A 243 -16.24 19.62 1.71
CA GLN A 243 -17.13 18.50 2.06
C GLN A 243 -16.40 17.15 2.09
N PHE A 244 -15.28 17.05 1.39
CA PHE A 244 -14.52 15.81 1.21
C PHE A 244 -13.18 15.79 1.93
N LEU A 245 -12.92 16.76 2.82
CA LEU A 245 -11.65 16.80 3.55
C LEU A 245 -11.62 15.76 4.68
N LYS A 246 -10.43 15.24 4.95
CA LYS A 246 -10.16 14.41 6.10
C LYS A 246 -10.51 15.17 7.39
N ALA A 247 -11.29 14.56 8.27
CA ALA A 247 -11.54 15.11 9.59
C ALA A 247 -10.21 15.19 10.37
N ILE A 248 -9.94 16.31 11.01
CA ILE A 248 -8.81 16.48 11.94
C ILE A 248 -9.06 15.53 13.10
N ARG A 249 -8.28 14.45 13.18
CA ARG A 249 -8.36 13.52 14.30
C ARG A 249 -7.81 14.20 15.56
N GLY A 250 -8.67 14.40 16.55
CA GLY A 250 -8.23 14.74 17.89
C GLY A 250 -7.28 13.67 18.46
N VAL A 251 -6.59 14.03 19.55
CA VAL A 251 -5.71 13.10 20.27
C VAL A 251 -6.47 11.81 20.56
N LYS A 252 -5.92 10.67 20.16
CA LYS A 252 -6.50 9.35 20.41
C LYS A 252 -6.70 9.20 21.92
N LYS A 253 -7.94 9.15 22.39
CA LYS A 253 -8.21 8.78 23.79
C LYS A 253 -7.59 7.40 24.02
N PRO A 254 -6.83 7.21 25.11
CA PRO A 254 -6.30 5.88 25.43
C PRO A 254 -7.45 4.89 25.44
N LYS A 255 -7.29 3.78 24.73
CA LYS A 255 -8.26 2.69 24.82
C LYS A 255 -8.26 2.23 26.26
N VAL A 256 -9.40 2.34 26.93
CA VAL A 256 -9.61 1.66 28.20
C VAL A 256 -9.33 0.19 27.94
N PRO A 257 -8.37 -0.44 28.66
CA PRO A 257 -8.13 -1.87 28.48
C PRO A 257 -9.46 -2.61 28.67
N ALA A 258 -9.90 -3.37 27.68
CA ALA A 258 -11.03 -4.26 27.86
C ALA A 258 -10.63 -5.26 28.95
N ILE A 259 -11.32 -5.22 30.10
CA ILE A 259 -11.13 -6.23 31.14
C ILE A 259 -11.69 -7.53 30.58
N TYR A 260 -10.82 -8.33 30.02
CA TYR A 260 -11.16 -9.67 29.53
C TYR A 260 -11.23 -10.59 30.75
N ASP A 261 -12.44 -10.86 31.21
CA ASP A 261 -12.64 -11.94 32.20
C ASP A 261 -12.45 -13.28 31.49
N ARG A 262 -11.28 -13.91 31.66
CA ARG A 262 -10.95 -15.22 31.09
C ARG A 262 -11.89 -16.34 31.57
N LYS A 263 -12.71 -16.11 32.59
CA LYS A 263 -13.67 -17.07 33.12
C LYS A 263 -15.01 -17.03 32.36
N GLN A 264 -15.30 -15.96 31.65
CA GLN A 264 -16.48 -15.90 30.77
C GLN A 264 -16.07 -16.41 29.38
N GLY A 265 -16.44 -17.65 29.06
CA GLY A 265 -16.27 -18.19 27.71
C GLY A 265 -16.92 -17.29 26.66
N HIS A 266 -16.38 -17.31 25.44
CA HIS A 266 -16.93 -16.57 24.32
C HIS A 266 -18.42 -16.90 24.13
N VAL A 267 -19.29 -15.94 24.37
CA VAL A 267 -20.75 -16.12 24.18
C VAL A 267 -21.06 -15.87 22.73
N SER A 268 -21.37 -16.88 21.95
CA SER A 268 -21.83 -16.72 20.58
C SER A 268 -23.26 -16.23 20.55
N THR A 269 -23.64 -15.43 19.53
CA THR A 269 -25.01 -14.96 19.31
C THR A 269 -25.99 -16.12 19.23
N THR A 270 -25.61 -17.25 18.65
CA THR A 270 -26.39 -18.48 18.57
C THR A 270 -26.74 -18.99 19.95
N ARG A 271 -25.76 -19.03 20.86
CA ARG A 271 -25.99 -19.52 22.24
C ARG A 271 -26.89 -18.60 23.07
N LEU A 272 -26.84 -17.28 22.81
CA LEU A 272 -27.77 -16.33 23.42
C LEU A 272 -29.19 -16.53 22.90
N LEU A 273 -29.36 -16.76 21.60
CA LEU A 273 -30.67 -17.01 20.99
C LEU A 273 -31.29 -18.34 21.48
N GLU A 274 -30.48 -19.40 21.64
CA GLU A 274 -30.90 -20.67 22.20
C GLU A 274 -31.41 -20.52 23.66
N GLN A 275 -30.68 -19.73 24.47
CA GLN A 275 -31.07 -19.44 25.84
C GLN A 275 -32.40 -18.63 25.92
N TYR A 276 -32.61 -17.72 24.97
CA TYR A 276 -33.84 -16.91 24.92
C TYR A 276 -35.09 -17.72 24.49
N ASN A 277 -34.91 -18.76 23.67
CA ASN A 277 -35.99 -19.63 23.21
C ASN A 277 -36.37 -20.73 24.21
N HIS A 278 -35.59 -20.90 25.28
CA HIS A 278 -35.85 -21.88 26.36
C HIS A 278 -36.29 -21.23 27.69
N SER A 279 -36.46 -19.90 27.71
CA SER A 279 -37.04 -19.14 28.83
C SER A 279 -38.43 -18.63 28.49
#